data_3e372b3cdde8ed168b8d522948c5e680
#
_entry.id   3e372b3cdde8ed168b8d522948c5e680
#
_cell.length_a   1.000
_cell.length_b   1.000
_cell.length_c   1.000
_cell.angle_alpha   90.00
_cell.angle_beta   90.00
_cell.angle_gamma   90.00
#
_symmetry.space_group_name_H-M   'P 1'
#
loop_
_entity.id
_entity.type
_entity.pdbx_description
1 polymer ?
#
loop_
_entity_poly.entity_id
_entity_poly.type
_entity_poly.pdbx_seq_one_letter_code
_entity_poly.pdbx_strand_id
1 'polypeptide(L)'
;NFSRSIILKPSIVYSVDDSFTTNFMTLLNRLPIFPLYYNGKTKFIPIYCSDLNEIIYQVIFQNIGTRKIECIGNETFTLKEILQKLLKLMNKKRLLLPMPLWLSKFTAYFFQLFPKPLLTIDQLRLLKYDNVKSGKFKTNFDLNIPALSSFDLEVKKYCYMWKKEGQFSQDKYKK
;
A
#
# COMPACT_ATOMS: atom_id res chain seq x y z
N ASN A 1 5.12 -24.63 21.61
CA ASN A 1 3.89 -23.93 22.07
C ASN A 1 4.27 -22.74 22.96
N PHE A 2 4.28 -21.54 22.36
CA PHE A 2 4.48 -20.32 23.14
C PHE A 2 3.10 -19.85 23.66
N SER A 3 2.83 -20.05 24.93
CA SER A 3 1.54 -19.70 25.56
C SER A 3 1.25 -18.19 25.60
N ARG A 4 2.26 -17.34 25.40
CA ARG A 4 2.18 -15.87 25.44
C ARG A 4 2.43 -15.19 24.09
N SER A 5 2.38 -15.90 22.96
CA SER A 5 2.60 -15.29 21.65
C SER A 5 1.41 -14.42 21.21
N ILE A 6 1.69 -13.24 20.68
CA ILE A 6 0.73 -12.35 20.02
C ILE A 6 1.05 -12.33 18.53
N ILE A 7 0.04 -12.55 17.70
CA ILE A 7 0.16 -12.54 16.24
C ILE A 7 -0.37 -11.19 15.75
N LEU A 8 0.50 -10.38 15.19
CA LEU A 8 0.13 -9.16 14.49
C LEU A 8 -0.14 -9.47 13.02
N LYS A 9 -1.24 -8.99 12.50
CA LYS A 9 -1.67 -9.11 11.10
C LYS A 9 -1.75 -7.73 10.49
N PRO A 10 -0.64 -7.20 9.97
CA PRO A 10 -0.67 -5.90 9.33
C PRO A 10 -1.43 -5.98 8.00
N SER A 11 -2.12 -4.91 7.66
CA SER A 11 -2.54 -4.61 6.31
C SER A 11 -1.33 -4.30 5.44
N ILE A 12 -1.52 -3.73 4.26
CA ILE A 12 -0.38 -3.30 3.44
C ILE A 12 0.41 -2.24 4.19
N VAL A 13 1.67 -2.55 4.49
CA VAL A 13 2.61 -1.61 5.11
C VAL A 13 3.26 -0.77 4.02
N TYR A 14 3.29 0.55 4.20
CA TYR A 14 3.95 1.45 3.27
C TYR A 14 5.01 2.31 3.98
N SER A 15 6.08 2.63 3.23
CA SER A 15 7.20 3.46 3.68
C SER A 15 8.02 3.91 2.47
N VAL A 16 9.14 4.60 2.71
CA VAL A 16 10.07 5.01 1.64
C VAL A 16 10.67 3.82 0.87
N ASP A 17 10.86 2.67 1.52
CA ASP A 17 11.48 1.46 0.94
C ASP A 17 10.48 0.30 0.79
N ASP A 18 9.17 0.59 0.75
CA ASP A 18 8.17 -0.46 0.56
C ASP A 18 8.17 -0.99 -0.88
N SER A 19 7.63 -2.20 -1.05
CA SER A 19 7.44 -2.81 -2.37
C SER A 19 6.06 -2.50 -2.98
N PHE A 20 5.16 -1.85 -2.28
CA PHE A 20 3.81 -1.56 -2.76
C PHE A 20 3.73 -0.19 -3.43
N THR A 21 3.92 0.90 -2.67
CA THR A 21 3.81 2.26 -3.24
C THR A 21 4.96 2.55 -4.19
N THR A 22 6.19 2.12 -3.87
CA THR A 22 7.38 2.38 -4.70
C THR A 22 7.34 1.62 -6.03
N ASN A 23 6.86 0.37 -6.05
CA ASN A 23 6.67 -0.36 -7.30
C ASN A 23 5.58 0.27 -8.18
N PHE A 24 4.45 0.68 -7.59
CA PHE A 24 3.42 1.38 -8.36
C PHE A 24 3.91 2.71 -8.89
N MET A 25 4.62 3.52 -8.09
CA MET A 25 5.21 4.78 -8.57
C MET A 25 6.21 4.53 -9.70
N THR A 26 7.02 3.48 -9.62
CA THR A 26 7.96 3.10 -10.68
C THR A 26 7.24 2.70 -11.96
N LEU A 27 6.18 1.87 -11.86
CA LEU A 27 5.36 1.46 -13.01
C LEU A 27 4.65 2.67 -13.64
N LEU A 28 4.00 3.50 -12.84
CA LEU A 28 3.32 4.72 -13.29
C LEU A 28 4.30 5.74 -13.88
N ASN A 29 5.56 5.71 -13.48
CA ASN A 29 6.61 6.55 -14.07
C ASN A 29 6.99 6.10 -15.48
N ARG A 30 7.05 4.79 -15.71
CA ARG A 30 7.53 4.19 -16.97
C ARG A 30 6.41 4.00 -18.00
N LEU A 31 5.20 3.65 -17.55
CA LEU A 31 4.10 3.30 -18.44
C LEU A 31 3.18 4.49 -18.70
N PRO A 32 2.86 4.82 -19.96
CA PRO A 32 1.88 5.86 -20.31
C PRO A 32 0.44 5.43 -19.98
N ILE A 33 0.18 4.11 -20.06
CA ILE A 33 -1.10 3.47 -19.77
C ILE A 33 -0.86 2.42 -18.71
N PHE A 34 -1.67 2.44 -17.64
CA PHE A 34 -1.59 1.47 -16.56
C PHE A 34 -2.87 0.62 -16.50
N PRO A 35 -2.73 -0.72 -16.50
CA PRO A 35 -3.87 -1.61 -16.43
C PRO A 35 -4.47 -1.64 -15.02
N LEU A 36 -5.77 -1.38 -14.91
CA LEU A 36 -6.52 -1.55 -13.67
C LEU A 36 -7.04 -2.98 -13.56
N TYR A 37 -6.33 -3.79 -12.81
CA TYR A 37 -6.78 -5.14 -12.46
C TYR A 37 -8.04 -5.08 -11.59
N TYR A 38 -9.01 -5.96 -11.85
CA TYR A 38 -10.30 -5.99 -11.15
C TYR A 38 -11.00 -4.61 -11.14
N ASN A 39 -10.84 -3.84 -12.23
CA ASN A 39 -11.34 -2.46 -12.35
C ASN A 39 -10.83 -1.51 -11.25
N GLY A 40 -9.77 -1.88 -10.54
CA GLY A 40 -9.21 -1.11 -9.44
C GLY A 40 -10.11 -1.02 -8.21
N LYS A 41 -11.09 -1.90 -8.06
CA LYS A 41 -12.10 -1.86 -6.97
C LYS A 41 -11.61 -2.49 -5.67
N THR A 42 -10.54 -3.26 -5.70
CA THR A 42 -9.96 -3.90 -4.50
C THR A 42 -9.63 -2.87 -3.44
N LYS A 43 -10.11 -3.09 -2.23
CA LYS A 43 -9.97 -2.17 -1.10
C LYS A 43 -8.79 -2.51 -0.21
N PHE A 44 -8.14 -1.49 0.31
CA PHE A 44 -7.00 -1.58 1.21
C PHE A 44 -7.15 -0.59 2.37
N ILE A 45 -6.59 -0.94 3.52
CA ILE A 45 -6.42 -0.03 4.66
C ILE A 45 -4.91 0.04 4.96
N PRO A 46 -4.12 0.75 4.14
CA PRO A 46 -2.67 0.76 4.29
C PRO A 46 -2.26 1.39 5.61
N ILE A 47 -1.24 0.81 6.24
CA ILE A 47 -0.67 1.31 7.49
C ILE A 47 0.76 1.80 7.27
N TYR A 48 1.09 2.96 7.82
CA TYR A 48 2.46 3.49 7.76
C TYR A 48 3.39 2.71 8.68
N CYS A 49 4.63 2.52 8.24
CA CYS A 49 5.62 1.73 8.99
C CYS A 49 5.81 2.24 10.42
N SER A 50 5.85 3.56 10.64
CA SER A 50 5.99 4.12 12.00
C SER A 50 4.79 3.83 12.89
N ASP A 51 3.55 3.87 12.35
CA ASP A 51 2.36 3.50 13.12
C ASP A 51 2.38 2.02 13.50
N LEU A 52 2.85 1.15 12.58
CA LEU A 52 3.02 -0.28 12.89
C LEU A 52 4.07 -0.49 13.99
N ASN A 53 5.18 0.25 13.95
CA ASN A 53 6.20 0.19 14.99
C ASN A 53 5.64 0.63 16.36
N GLU A 54 4.81 1.66 16.40
CA GLU A 54 4.13 2.08 17.65
C GLU A 54 3.21 0.98 18.17
N ILE A 55 2.43 0.33 17.28
CA ILE A 55 1.59 -0.81 17.68
C ILE A 55 2.45 -1.95 18.26
N ILE A 56 3.57 -2.29 17.62
CA ILE A 56 4.48 -3.33 18.10
C ILE A 56 5.02 -2.96 19.49
N TYR A 57 5.46 -1.71 19.65
CA TYR A 57 5.96 -1.21 20.94
C TYR A 57 4.90 -1.33 22.05
N GLN A 58 3.69 -0.84 21.81
CA GLN A 58 2.60 -0.90 22.77
C GLN A 58 2.21 -2.35 23.11
N VAL A 59 2.19 -3.25 22.13
CA VAL A 59 1.89 -4.67 22.33
C VAL A 59 2.92 -5.37 23.21
N ILE A 60 4.21 -4.97 23.11
CA ILE A 60 5.29 -5.56 23.94
C ILE A 60 5.17 -5.11 25.39
N PHE A 61 4.86 -3.83 25.63
CA PHE A 61 4.89 -3.24 26.97
C PHE A 61 3.53 -3.26 27.68
N GLN A 62 2.42 -3.44 26.96
CA GLN A 62 1.09 -3.54 27.54
C GLN A 62 0.66 -5.00 27.69
N ASN A 63 -0.03 -5.30 28.79
CA ASN A 63 -0.63 -6.62 28.97
C ASN A 63 -1.92 -6.73 28.17
N ILE A 64 -1.79 -7.07 26.87
CA ILE A 64 -2.91 -7.16 25.95
C ILE A 64 -3.55 -8.55 26.03
N GLY A 65 -4.81 -8.61 26.43
CA GLY A 65 -5.57 -9.86 26.62
C GLY A 65 -6.00 -10.57 25.32
N THR A 66 -5.53 -10.12 24.14
CA THR A 66 -5.85 -10.75 22.84
C THR A 66 -4.61 -11.34 22.18
N ARG A 67 -4.78 -12.47 21.49
CA ARG A 67 -3.66 -13.17 20.83
C ARG A 67 -3.49 -12.82 19.35
N LYS A 68 -4.47 -12.19 18.72
CA LYS A 68 -4.42 -11.83 17.31
C LYS A 68 -4.94 -10.40 17.13
N ILE A 69 -4.15 -9.55 16.49
CA ILE A 69 -4.47 -8.13 16.29
C ILE A 69 -4.31 -7.82 14.79
N GLU A 70 -5.34 -7.22 14.21
CA GLU A 70 -5.27 -6.65 12.86
C GLU A 70 -4.74 -5.23 12.95
N CYS A 71 -3.55 -4.99 12.38
CA CYS A 71 -2.92 -3.68 12.36
C CYS A 71 -3.30 -2.96 11.06
N ILE A 72 -4.16 -1.96 11.17
CA ILE A 72 -4.72 -1.22 10.04
C ILE A 72 -4.47 0.28 10.18
N GLY A 73 -4.38 0.97 9.03
CA GLY A 73 -4.30 2.42 8.99
C GLY A 73 -5.65 3.09 9.29
N ASN A 74 -5.71 4.40 9.15
CA ASN A 74 -6.91 5.21 9.44
C ASN A 74 -7.79 5.45 8.22
N GLU A 75 -7.31 5.15 7.01
CA GLU A 75 -8.00 5.45 5.76
C GLU A 75 -8.17 4.19 4.91
N THR A 76 -9.35 4.06 4.28
CA THR A 76 -9.64 2.97 3.35
C THR A 76 -9.64 3.51 1.92
N PHE A 77 -8.88 2.86 1.04
CA PHE A 77 -8.79 3.23 -0.36
C PHE A 77 -9.03 2.04 -1.27
N THR A 78 -9.59 2.29 -2.43
CA THR A 78 -9.53 1.36 -3.56
C THR A 78 -8.15 1.43 -4.24
N LEU A 79 -7.76 0.38 -4.95
CA LEU A 79 -6.53 0.40 -5.75
C LEU A 79 -6.50 1.59 -6.71
N LYS A 80 -7.64 1.89 -7.35
CA LYS A 80 -7.76 3.04 -8.27
C LYS A 80 -7.47 4.36 -7.56
N GLU A 81 -8.03 4.58 -6.37
CA GLU A 81 -7.78 5.78 -5.57
C GLU A 81 -6.32 5.90 -5.14
N ILE A 82 -5.70 4.81 -4.71
CA ILE A 82 -4.25 4.79 -4.40
C ILE A 82 -3.45 5.24 -5.61
N LEU A 83 -3.68 4.64 -6.79
CA LEU A 83 -2.95 4.99 -8.01
C LEU A 83 -3.18 6.45 -8.44
N GLN A 84 -4.41 6.97 -8.29
CA GLN A 84 -4.73 8.37 -8.56
C GLN A 84 -4.00 9.32 -7.59
N LYS A 85 -3.95 8.98 -6.29
CA LYS A 85 -3.19 9.74 -5.29
C LYS A 85 -1.70 9.75 -5.62
N LEU A 86 -1.10 8.60 -5.95
CA LEU A 86 0.30 8.51 -6.36
C LEU A 86 0.58 9.37 -7.60
N LEU A 87 -0.26 9.31 -8.62
CA LEU A 87 -0.13 10.15 -9.83
C LEU A 87 -0.18 11.65 -9.49
N LYS A 88 -1.13 12.05 -8.64
CA LYS A 88 -1.25 13.43 -8.17
C LYS A 88 0.01 13.88 -7.43
N LEU A 89 0.50 13.06 -6.48
CA LEU A 89 1.69 13.37 -5.70
C LEU A 89 2.96 13.46 -6.55
N MET A 90 3.09 12.61 -7.58
CA MET A 90 4.20 12.65 -8.54
C MET A 90 4.06 13.75 -9.60
N ASN A 91 2.94 14.48 -9.63
CA ASN A 91 2.58 15.45 -10.68
C ASN A 91 2.62 14.82 -12.09
N LYS A 92 2.02 13.64 -12.25
CA LYS A 92 1.98 12.90 -13.51
C LYS A 92 0.55 12.58 -13.92
N LYS A 93 0.33 12.58 -15.24
CA LYS A 93 -0.94 12.15 -15.85
C LYS A 93 -0.70 10.85 -16.60
N ARG A 94 -1.43 9.78 -16.21
CA ARG A 94 -1.40 8.48 -16.87
C ARG A 94 -2.81 7.98 -17.04
N LEU A 95 -3.02 7.23 -18.12
CA LEU A 95 -4.33 6.62 -18.37
C LEU A 95 -4.44 5.32 -17.57
N LEU A 96 -5.42 5.25 -16.67
CA LEU A 96 -5.76 4.05 -15.91
C LEU A 96 -6.90 3.34 -16.63
N LEU A 97 -6.61 2.22 -17.32
CA LEU A 97 -7.60 1.47 -18.10
C LEU A 97 -8.03 0.19 -17.39
N PRO A 98 -9.36 -0.01 -17.20
CA PRO A 98 -9.87 -1.30 -16.76
C PRO A 98 -9.40 -2.43 -17.69
N MET A 99 -8.86 -3.50 -17.13
CA MET A 99 -8.33 -4.61 -17.89
C MET A 99 -9.20 -5.87 -17.67
N PRO A 100 -9.68 -6.53 -18.75
CA PRO A 100 -10.35 -7.80 -18.63
C PRO A 100 -9.46 -8.88 -18.01
N LEU A 101 -10.04 -9.78 -17.21
CA LEU A 101 -9.29 -10.79 -16.45
C LEU A 101 -8.42 -11.72 -17.32
N TRP A 102 -8.88 -12.07 -18.53
CA TRP A 102 -8.11 -12.91 -19.43
C TRP A 102 -6.83 -12.22 -19.93
N LEU A 103 -6.92 -10.92 -20.21
CA LEU A 103 -5.77 -10.11 -20.63
C LEU A 103 -4.80 -9.84 -19.45
N SER A 104 -5.34 -9.74 -18.23
CA SER A 104 -4.55 -9.60 -16.99
C SER A 104 -3.63 -10.79 -16.75
N LYS A 105 -4.11 -12.01 -17.01
CA LYS A 105 -3.31 -13.24 -16.89
C LYS A 105 -2.20 -13.29 -17.94
N PHE A 106 -2.51 -12.89 -19.17
CA PHE A 106 -1.55 -12.87 -20.28
C PHE A 106 -0.43 -11.85 -20.03
N THR A 107 -0.78 -10.64 -19.63
CA THR A 107 0.21 -9.59 -19.33
C THR A 107 1.07 -9.96 -18.12
N ALA A 108 0.50 -10.57 -17.08
CA ALA A 108 1.27 -11.03 -15.92
C ALA A 108 2.26 -12.15 -16.29
N TYR A 109 1.86 -13.08 -17.16
CA TYR A 109 2.76 -14.11 -17.66
C TYR A 109 3.92 -13.49 -18.45
N PHE A 110 3.65 -12.49 -19.28
CA PHE A 110 4.68 -11.78 -20.03
C PHE A 110 5.64 -10.99 -19.13
N PHE A 111 5.12 -10.33 -18.10
CA PHE A 111 5.95 -9.59 -17.15
C PHE A 111 6.84 -10.49 -16.27
N GLN A 112 6.50 -11.76 -16.08
CA GLN A 112 7.36 -12.72 -15.36
C GLN A 112 8.61 -13.12 -16.13
N LEU A 113 8.66 -12.90 -17.45
CA LEU A 113 9.86 -13.15 -18.26
C LEU A 113 11.00 -12.15 -17.98
N PHE A 114 10.69 -11.04 -17.29
CA PHE A 114 11.72 -10.07 -16.89
C PHE A 114 12.42 -10.50 -15.59
N PRO A 115 13.74 -10.28 -15.47
CA PRO A 115 14.53 -10.73 -14.30
C PRO A 115 14.09 -10.13 -12.96
N LYS A 116 13.35 -9.02 -12.96
CA LYS A 116 12.73 -8.39 -11.78
C LYS A 116 11.31 -7.95 -12.14
N PRO A 117 10.32 -8.85 -12.06
CA PRO A 117 8.96 -8.49 -12.38
C PRO A 117 8.42 -7.48 -11.36
N LEU A 118 7.99 -6.32 -11.84
CA LEU A 118 7.38 -5.27 -11.01
C LEU A 118 5.99 -5.66 -10.50
N LEU A 119 5.38 -6.67 -11.12
CA LEU A 119 4.10 -7.25 -10.73
C LEU A 119 4.10 -8.75 -11.06
N THR A 120 3.92 -9.58 -10.04
CA THR A 120 3.88 -11.05 -10.19
C THR A 120 2.44 -11.56 -10.32
N ILE A 121 2.28 -12.80 -10.84
CA ILE A 121 0.96 -13.46 -10.89
C ILE A 121 0.35 -13.59 -9.49
N ASP A 122 1.15 -13.85 -8.47
CA ASP A 122 0.65 -13.99 -7.11
C ASP A 122 0.17 -12.65 -6.54
N GLN A 123 0.87 -11.56 -6.83
CA GLN A 123 0.39 -10.21 -6.51
C GLN A 123 -0.93 -9.90 -7.22
N LEU A 124 -1.10 -10.30 -8.49
CA LEU A 124 -2.38 -10.17 -9.20
C LEU A 124 -3.51 -10.99 -8.56
N ARG A 125 -3.20 -12.21 -8.11
CA ARG A 125 -4.18 -13.04 -7.40
C ARG A 125 -4.61 -12.39 -6.09
N LEU A 126 -3.68 -11.79 -5.37
CA LEU A 126 -3.97 -11.06 -4.13
C LEU A 126 -4.87 -9.84 -4.37
N LEU A 127 -4.72 -9.15 -5.52
CA LEU A 127 -5.60 -8.03 -5.90
C LEU A 127 -7.07 -8.44 -6.13
N LYS A 128 -7.40 -9.72 -6.13
CA LYS A 128 -8.78 -10.21 -6.18
C LYS A 128 -9.52 -10.01 -4.86
N TYR A 129 -8.79 -9.97 -3.75
CA TYR A 129 -9.34 -9.94 -2.41
C TYR A 129 -9.07 -8.60 -1.74
N ASP A 130 -10.10 -8.08 -1.07
CA ASP A 130 -9.94 -6.87 -0.27
C ASP A 130 -8.98 -7.13 0.90
N ASN A 131 -8.09 -6.20 1.14
CA ASN A 131 -7.20 -6.20 2.29
C ASN A 131 -7.69 -5.16 3.30
N VAL A 132 -8.79 -5.49 3.96
CA VAL A 132 -9.48 -4.69 4.95
C VAL A 132 -9.66 -5.49 6.24
N LYS A 133 -10.14 -4.86 7.32
CA LYS A 133 -10.43 -5.56 8.57
C LYS A 133 -11.37 -6.73 8.33
N SER A 134 -11.06 -7.89 8.90
CA SER A 134 -11.85 -9.10 8.72
C SER A 134 -13.10 -9.14 9.61
N GLY A 135 -13.16 -8.33 10.66
CA GLY A 135 -14.17 -8.37 11.70
C GLY A 135 -14.09 -9.57 12.66
N LYS A 136 -13.09 -10.44 12.47
CA LYS A 136 -12.89 -11.65 13.30
C LYS A 136 -11.93 -11.41 14.47
N PHE A 137 -11.08 -10.40 14.37
CA PHE A 137 -10.06 -10.08 15.37
C PHE A 137 -10.16 -8.61 15.76
N LYS A 138 -9.66 -8.30 16.94
CA LYS A 138 -9.52 -6.90 17.37
C LYS A 138 -8.51 -6.18 16.49
N THR A 139 -8.80 -4.94 16.18
CA THR A 139 -7.88 -4.04 15.48
C THR A 139 -7.04 -3.25 16.50
N ASN A 140 -5.99 -2.58 16.03
CA ASN A 140 -5.25 -1.62 16.84
C ASN A 140 -6.16 -0.51 17.40
N PHE A 141 -7.20 -0.09 16.67
CA PHE A 141 -8.18 0.91 17.15
C PHE A 141 -9.02 0.40 18.32
N ASP A 142 -9.42 -0.89 18.30
CA ASP A 142 -10.16 -1.52 19.40
C ASP A 142 -9.32 -1.68 20.66
N LEU A 143 -8.01 -1.49 20.55
CA LEU A 143 -7.04 -1.51 21.66
C LEU A 143 -6.60 -0.10 22.07
N ASN A 144 -7.25 0.95 21.55
CA ASN A 144 -6.87 2.35 21.77
C ASN A 144 -5.43 2.70 21.32
N ILE A 145 -4.94 2.02 20.28
CA ILE A 145 -3.64 2.31 19.63
C ILE A 145 -3.93 2.83 18.23
N PRO A 146 -4.19 4.14 18.04
CA PRO A 146 -4.56 4.68 16.74
C PRO A 146 -3.36 4.75 15.81
N ALA A 147 -3.59 4.47 14.52
CA ALA A 147 -2.68 4.80 13.45
C ALA A 147 -3.04 6.22 12.96
N LEU A 148 -2.14 7.19 13.13
CA LEU A 148 -2.43 8.61 12.91
C LEU A 148 -1.86 9.14 11.60
N SER A 149 -0.96 8.39 10.94
CA SER A 149 -0.30 8.83 9.72
C SER A 149 -1.26 8.92 8.55
N SER A 150 -1.25 10.07 7.85
CA SER A 150 -2.02 10.25 6.61
C SER A 150 -1.23 9.71 5.42
N PHE A 151 -1.88 8.92 4.57
CA PHE A 151 -1.27 8.35 3.37
C PHE A 151 -0.64 9.42 2.47
N ASP A 152 -1.37 10.50 2.19
CA ASP A 152 -0.89 11.57 1.29
C ASP A 152 0.32 12.32 1.88
N LEU A 153 0.33 12.57 3.19
CA LEU A 153 1.42 13.29 3.83
C LEU A 153 2.70 12.46 3.87
N GLU A 154 2.59 11.19 4.21
CA GLU A 154 3.76 10.30 4.32
C GLU A 154 4.35 9.99 2.95
N VAL A 155 3.53 9.63 1.96
CA VAL A 155 4.01 9.38 0.59
C VAL A 155 4.62 10.64 -0.04
N LYS A 156 4.10 11.83 0.27
CA LYS A 156 4.66 13.10 -0.21
C LYS A 156 6.13 13.29 0.18
N LYS A 157 6.55 12.77 1.33
CA LYS A 157 7.93 12.91 1.83
C LYS A 157 8.97 12.25 0.92
N TYR A 158 8.60 11.20 0.17
CA TYR A 158 9.52 10.45 -0.69
C TYR A 158 9.12 10.36 -2.16
N CYS A 159 7.90 10.74 -2.55
CA CYS A 159 7.44 10.67 -3.93
C CYS A 159 8.25 11.57 -4.91
N TYR A 160 9.04 12.52 -4.40
CA TYR A 160 9.90 13.37 -5.22
C TYR A 160 10.89 12.56 -6.06
N MET A 161 11.32 11.37 -5.63
CA MET A 161 12.21 10.48 -6.36
C MET A 161 11.67 10.09 -7.75
N TRP A 162 10.35 10.15 -7.94
CA TRP A 162 9.68 9.86 -9.23
C TRP A 162 9.21 11.12 -9.98
N LYS A 163 9.46 12.31 -9.46
CA LYS A 163 9.22 13.58 -10.16
C LYS A 163 10.31 13.86 -11.18
N LYS A 164 10.00 14.67 -12.21
CA LYS A 164 10.94 14.98 -13.31
C LYS A 164 12.24 15.63 -12.81
N GLU A 165 12.15 16.49 -11.80
CA GLU A 165 13.29 17.24 -11.23
C GLU A 165 13.75 16.64 -9.88
N GLY A 166 13.22 15.47 -9.49
CA GLY A 166 13.57 14.83 -8.24
C GLY A 166 13.38 15.75 -7.04
N GLN A 167 14.42 15.82 -6.18
CA GLN A 167 14.41 16.67 -4.99
C GLN A 167 14.40 18.20 -5.30
N PHE A 168 14.73 18.59 -6.51
CA PHE A 168 14.76 19.98 -6.97
C PHE A 168 13.43 20.41 -7.63
N SER A 169 12.38 19.60 -7.57
CA SER A 169 11.08 19.98 -8.13
C SER A 169 10.53 21.23 -7.44
N GLN A 170 9.94 22.14 -8.24
CA GLN A 170 9.47 23.48 -7.79
C GLN A 170 8.47 23.44 -6.62
N ASP A 171 7.78 22.31 -6.39
CA ASP A 171 6.85 22.15 -5.26
C ASP A 171 7.53 22.26 -3.88
N LYS A 172 8.86 22.19 -3.81
CA LYS A 172 9.63 22.30 -2.56
C LYS A 172 9.80 23.74 -2.10
N TYR A 173 9.62 24.70 -3.01
CA TYR A 173 9.89 26.13 -2.79
C TYR A 173 8.62 27.01 -2.75
N LYS A 174 7.45 26.43 -2.93
CA LYS A 174 6.20 27.15 -2.64
C LYS A 174 5.86 26.96 -1.16
N LYS A 175 6.33 27.92 -0.37
CA LYS A 175 5.83 28.15 0.99
C LYS A 175 4.44 28.77 0.93
#